data_1fe11eb992fd22fc351ead52026dc334
#
_entry.id   1fe11eb992fd22fc351ead52026dc334
#
_cell.length_a   1.000
_cell.length_b   1.000
_cell.length_c   1.000
_cell.angle_alpha   90.00
_cell.angle_beta   90.00
_cell.angle_gamma   90.00
#
_symmetry.space_group_name_H-M   'P 1'
#
loop_
_entity.id
_entity.type
_entity.pdbx_description
1 polymer ?
#
loop_
_entity_poly.entity_id
_entity_poly.type
_entity_poly.pdbx_seq_one_letter_code
_entity_poly.pdbx_strand_id
1 'polypeptide(L)'
;RGVGSIIQSNRIESQGVIPFLKIANDAALAINRSGRKRGAVVAYLETWHFEIEDFLNLKRNTGDERRRTHDMNTANWIPDLFMKRVINNKKWTLFSPHDVPDLHDLYGKKFEKRYEEYEEMVERGEIKQFKIVDAVKLWRKMLSMLFETGHPWMTFKDSCNIRSPQDHMGVVHSSNLCTEITLNTSEDEIAVCNLGSINLGRHIIDGKLDVKLIEKTVRTAIRMLDNVIDINFYPTKEARNSNLKHRPIGFGLMGFQDALYKLDINFDSKNAIEFADKSMEIISYYAILTSSELAKERGAYESYKGSKWDRGIFPVDTLDLLEEERGMKIDVSRMENLDWTAVRQHVKEFGIRNSNVMAIAPTATIGNISGAYPCIEPIYKNIYVKANVSGEFTIINHYLVEDLKKLNLWNDEMLEQLKYNDGNLNKIAGIPDKLKDKYKEAFDIEATSLIDIAAARGKWIDQSQSLNIFIQGVSGKKLDDAYMYAWSKGLKTTYYLRSMAATQIEKSTLDAQKYGFTQKR
;
A
#
# COMPACT_ATOMS: atom_id res chain seq x y z
N ARG A 1 -3.32 -1.90 -27.13
CA ARG A 1 -3.79 -0.85 -28.08
C ARG A 1 -5.01 -0.18 -27.51
N GLY A 2 -5.13 1.15 -27.65
CA GLY A 2 -6.34 1.88 -27.32
C GLY A 2 -7.50 1.55 -28.28
N VAL A 3 -8.73 1.80 -27.83
CA VAL A 3 -9.93 1.67 -28.65
C VAL A 3 -9.82 2.53 -29.92
N GLY A 4 -10.22 2.00 -31.08
CA GLY A 4 -10.14 2.69 -32.36
C GLY A 4 -8.78 2.65 -33.06
N SER A 5 -7.72 2.13 -32.43
CA SER A 5 -6.42 1.93 -33.10
C SER A 5 -6.52 0.84 -34.17
N ILE A 6 -5.96 1.08 -35.36
CA ILE A 6 -6.01 0.11 -36.44
C ILE A 6 -5.06 -1.08 -36.17
N ILE A 7 -5.59 -2.28 -36.28
CA ILE A 7 -4.80 -3.53 -36.25
C ILE A 7 -4.29 -3.77 -37.67
N GLN A 8 -3.00 -3.57 -37.88
CA GLN A 8 -2.39 -3.58 -39.23
C GLN A 8 -2.59 -4.91 -39.99
N SER A 9 -2.60 -6.04 -39.25
CA SER A 9 -2.73 -7.37 -39.86
C SER A 9 -4.04 -7.62 -40.57
N ASN A 10 -5.14 -7.01 -40.13
CA ASN A 10 -6.49 -7.24 -40.64
C ASN A 10 -7.28 -5.95 -40.92
N ARG A 11 -6.70 -4.78 -40.70
CA ARG A 11 -7.31 -3.45 -40.84
C ARG A 11 -8.60 -3.25 -40.03
N ILE A 12 -8.76 -3.97 -38.93
CA ILE A 12 -9.88 -3.84 -37.99
C ILE A 12 -9.50 -2.88 -36.87
N GLU A 13 -10.46 -2.12 -36.38
CA GLU A 13 -10.26 -1.25 -35.21
C GLU A 13 -10.20 -2.07 -33.92
N SER A 14 -9.25 -1.72 -33.05
CA SER A 14 -9.13 -2.28 -31.71
C SER A 14 -10.35 -1.93 -30.87
N GLN A 15 -10.86 -2.89 -30.10
CA GLN A 15 -11.93 -2.66 -29.12
C GLN A 15 -11.41 -2.08 -27.80
N GLY A 16 -10.09 -1.84 -27.71
CA GLY A 16 -9.44 -1.31 -26.50
C GLY A 16 -9.25 -2.34 -25.39
N VAL A 17 -8.97 -1.87 -24.17
CA VAL A 17 -8.66 -2.73 -23.02
C VAL A 17 -9.89 -3.20 -22.24
N ILE A 18 -10.98 -2.45 -22.27
CA ILE A 18 -12.17 -2.70 -21.43
C ILE A 18 -12.78 -4.10 -21.63
N PRO A 19 -13.01 -4.60 -22.86
CA PRO A 19 -13.55 -5.95 -23.08
C PRO A 19 -12.64 -7.06 -22.54
N PHE A 20 -11.31 -6.88 -22.64
CA PHE A 20 -10.35 -7.86 -22.12
C PHE A 20 -10.29 -7.85 -20.59
N LEU A 21 -10.45 -6.69 -19.96
CA LEU A 21 -10.59 -6.61 -18.51
C LEU A 21 -11.85 -7.31 -18.01
N LYS A 22 -12.95 -7.27 -18.78
CA LYS A 22 -14.16 -8.06 -18.49
C LYS A 22 -13.89 -9.57 -18.51
N ILE A 23 -13.13 -10.06 -19.48
CA ILE A 23 -12.72 -11.48 -19.52
C ILE A 23 -11.89 -11.84 -18.28
N ALA A 24 -10.93 -11.00 -17.88
CA ALA A 24 -10.12 -11.22 -16.69
C ALA A 24 -10.97 -11.24 -15.40
N ASN A 25 -11.98 -10.35 -15.30
CA ASN A 25 -12.93 -10.32 -14.20
C ASN A 25 -13.69 -11.65 -14.09
N ASP A 26 -14.25 -12.13 -15.20
CA ASP A 26 -15.08 -13.32 -15.22
C ASP A 26 -14.24 -14.60 -15.00
N ALA A 27 -13.00 -14.62 -15.51
CA ALA A 27 -12.04 -15.69 -15.21
C ALA A 27 -11.70 -15.75 -13.71
N ALA A 28 -11.49 -14.59 -13.06
CA ALA A 28 -11.23 -14.54 -11.63
C ALA A 28 -12.40 -15.08 -10.80
N LEU A 29 -13.64 -14.79 -11.22
CA LEU A 29 -14.85 -15.32 -10.59
C LEU A 29 -14.97 -16.84 -10.75
N ALA A 30 -14.63 -17.37 -11.93
CA ALA A 30 -14.70 -18.81 -12.22
C ALA A 30 -13.72 -19.63 -11.37
N ILE A 31 -12.59 -19.03 -10.97
CA ILE A 31 -11.59 -19.69 -10.11
C ILE A 31 -12.03 -19.62 -8.65
N ASN A 32 -12.75 -20.65 -8.22
CA ASN A 32 -13.28 -20.74 -6.87
C ASN A 32 -12.95 -22.11 -6.26
N ARG A 33 -12.02 -22.14 -5.30
CA ARG A 33 -11.60 -23.36 -4.60
C ARG A 33 -12.68 -23.84 -3.63
N SER A 34 -13.74 -24.46 -4.14
CA SER A 34 -14.86 -25.01 -3.36
C SER A 34 -15.45 -24.00 -2.36
N GLY A 35 -15.54 -22.73 -2.74
CA GLY A 35 -16.04 -21.64 -1.90
C GLY A 35 -15.09 -21.15 -0.79
N ARG A 36 -13.96 -21.83 -0.56
CA ARG A 36 -13.02 -21.49 0.52
C ARG A 36 -12.15 -20.28 0.20
N LYS A 37 -11.73 -20.15 -1.06
CA LYS A 37 -10.91 -19.01 -1.52
C LYS A 37 -11.20 -18.74 -2.99
N ARG A 38 -11.66 -17.52 -3.28
CA ARG A 38 -11.93 -17.05 -4.64
C ARG A 38 -10.64 -16.57 -5.30
N GLY A 39 -10.60 -16.62 -6.64
CA GLY A 39 -9.62 -15.89 -7.42
C GLY A 39 -9.77 -14.40 -7.19
N ALA A 40 -8.65 -13.67 -7.20
CA ALA A 40 -8.65 -12.22 -7.07
C ALA A 40 -7.63 -11.64 -8.05
N VAL A 41 -8.03 -10.60 -8.76
CA VAL A 41 -7.23 -9.91 -9.78
C VAL A 41 -7.30 -8.42 -9.56
N VAL A 42 -6.22 -7.73 -9.86
CA VAL A 42 -6.17 -6.27 -9.94
C VAL A 42 -5.59 -5.86 -11.29
N ALA A 43 -6.21 -4.88 -11.94
CA ALA A 43 -5.66 -4.24 -13.12
C ALA A 43 -5.08 -2.87 -12.74
N TYR A 44 -3.86 -2.61 -13.19
CA TYR A 44 -3.21 -1.31 -13.11
C TYR A 44 -3.27 -0.65 -14.48
N LEU A 45 -3.63 0.64 -14.53
CA LEU A 45 -3.59 1.41 -15.76
C LEU A 45 -2.90 2.76 -15.54
N GLU A 46 -2.01 3.11 -16.46
CA GLU A 46 -1.33 4.39 -16.41
C GLU A 46 -2.27 5.54 -16.77
N THR A 47 -2.11 6.69 -16.10
CA THR A 47 -3.01 7.84 -16.26
C THR A 47 -2.97 8.49 -17.63
N TRP A 48 -1.96 8.21 -18.44
CA TRP A 48 -1.84 8.70 -19.83
C TRP A 48 -2.57 7.82 -20.86
N HIS A 49 -3.09 6.65 -20.45
CA HIS A 49 -3.76 5.73 -21.36
C HIS A 49 -5.06 6.32 -21.92
N PHE A 50 -5.28 6.14 -23.22
CA PHE A 50 -6.43 6.70 -23.96
C PHE A 50 -7.79 6.37 -23.34
N GLU A 51 -7.94 5.18 -22.74
CA GLU A 51 -9.17 4.70 -22.11
C GLU A 51 -9.20 4.90 -20.59
N ILE A 52 -8.36 5.77 -20.02
CA ILE A 52 -8.34 5.95 -18.56
C ILE A 52 -9.70 6.36 -18.01
N GLU A 53 -10.47 7.18 -18.72
CA GLU A 53 -11.79 7.60 -18.25
C GLU A 53 -12.81 6.46 -18.22
N ASP A 54 -12.73 5.51 -19.16
CA ASP A 54 -13.55 4.28 -19.15
C ASP A 54 -13.12 3.33 -18.04
N PHE A 55 -11.81 3.19 -17.83
CA PHE A 55 -11.23 2.41 -16.73
C PHE A 55 -11.70 2.89 -15.37
N LEU A 56 -11.75 4.20 -15.14
CA LEU A 56 -12.29 4.78 -13.91
C LEU A 56 -13.75 4.39 -13.64
N ASN A 57 -14.53 4.13 -14.68
CA ASN A 57 -15.96 3.77 -14.56
C ASN A 57 -16.21 2.25 -14.36
N LEU A 58 -15.17 1.41 -14.38
CA LEU A 58 -15.33 -0.06 -14.37
C LEU A 58 -16.14 -0.62 -13.18
N LYS A 59 -16.08 0.05 -12.02
CA LYS A 59 -16.77 -0.38 -10.78
C LYS A 59 -18.04 0.40 -10.46
N ARG A 60 -18.51 1.28 -11.35
CA ARG A 60 -19.76 2.01 -11.12
C ARG A 60 -20.97 1.08 -11.16
N ASN A 61 -21.94 1.34 -10.27
CA ASN A 61 -23.20 0.60 -10.20
C ASN A 61 -24.24 1.04 -11.25
N THR A 62 -23.84 1.92 -12.18
CA THR A 62 -24.72 2.48 -13.23
C THR A 62 -24.06 2.36 -14.60
N GLY A 63 -24.88 2.32 -15.65
CA GLY A 63 -24.43 2.25 -17.05
C GLY A 63 -24.50 0.82 -17.63
N ASP A 64 -23.73 0.55 -18.68
CA ASP A 64 -23.75 -0.76 -19.37
C ASP A 64 -22.92 -1.79 -18.58
N GLU A 65 -23.59 -2.83 -18.04
CA GLU A 65 -22.99 -3.91 -17.27
C GLU A 65 -21.92 -4.70 -18.06
N ARG A 66 -22.02 -4.76 -19.38
CA ARG A 66 -21.01 -5.38 -20.24
C ARG A 66 -19.66 -4.67 -20.20
N ARG A 67 -19.66 -3.42 -19.75
CA ARG A 67 -18.46 -2.58 -19.55
C ARG A 67 -18.08 -2.41 -18.07
N ARG A 68 -18.54 -3.31 -17.19
CA ARG A 68 -18.28 -3.27 -15.74
C ARG A 68 -17.51 -4.52 -15.30
N THR A 69 -16.66 -4.33 -14.29
CA THR A 69 -15.81 -5.38 -13.70
C THR A 69 -15.90 -5.27 -12.18
N HIS A 70 -17.05 -5.66 -11.61
CA HIS A 70 -17.33 -5.47 -10.18
C HIS A 70 -16.42 -6.30 -9.24
N ASP A 71 -15.93 -7.45 -9.70
CA ASP A 71 -15.15 -8.39 -8.88
C ASP A 71 -13.63 -8.16 -9.01
N MET A 72 -13.17 -7.61 -10.14
CA MET A 72 -11.78 -7.26 -10.35
C MET A 72 -11.46 -5.92 -9.67
N ASN A 73 -10.35 -5.86 -8.93
CA ASN A 73 -9.86 -4.61 -8.38
C ASN A 73 -9.15 -3.78 -9.46
N THR A 74 -9.07 -2.47 -9.24
CA THR A 74 -8.40 -1.54 -10.16
C THR A 74 -7.50 -0.57 -9.40
N ALA A 75 -6.39 -0.16 -10.02
CA ALA A 75 -5.46 0.82 -9.49
C ALA A 75 -4.95 1.76 -10.59
N ASN A 76 -4.78 3.02 -10.27
CA ASN A 76 -4.13 4.02 -11.11
C ASN A 76 -2.61 3.89 -10.95
N TRP A 77 -1.86 3.88 -12.06
CA TRP A 77 -0.41 3.93 -12.09
C TRP A 77 0.01 5.32 -12.54
N ILE A 78 0.39 6.18 -11.57
CA ILE A 78 0.45 7.63 -11.74
C ILE A 78 1.90 8.09 -11.86
N PRO A 79 2.33 8.65 -13.03
CA PRO A 79 3.64 9.26 -13.17
C PRO A 79 3.69 10.63 -12.48
N ASP A 80 4.88 11.03 -12.01
CA ASP A 80 5.10 12.32 -11.33
C ASP A 80 4.73 13.51 -12.21
N LEU A 81 4.94 13.43 -13.53
CA LEU A 81 4.55 14.49 -14.46
C LEU A 81 3.04 14.80 -14.40
N PHE A 82 2.20 13.77 -14.25
CA PHE A 82 0.75 13.99 -14.08
C PHE A 82 0.45 14.81 -12.82
N MET A 83 1.05 14.46 -11.69
CA MET A 83 0.87 15.18 -10.41
C MET A 83 1.38 16.61 -10.51
N LYS A 84 2.54 16.83 -11.15
CA LYS A 84 3.07 18.17 -11.45
C LYS A 84 2.10 19.00 -12.28
N ARG A 85 1.46 18.39 -13.30
CA ARG A 85 0.46 19.07 -14.14
C ARG A 85 -0.84 19.36 -13.40
N VAL A 86 -1.25 18.52 -12.45
CA VAL A 86 -2.38 18.81 -11.55
C VAL A 86 -2.08 20.04 -10.69
N ILE A 87 -0.92 20.11 -10.04
CA ILE A 87 -0.50 21.25 -9.21
C ILE A 87 -0.46 22.54 -10.02
N ASN A 88 0.07 22.47 -11.25
CA ASN A 88 0.24 23.63 -12.12
C ASN A 88 -0.96 23.91 -13.03
N ASN A 89 -2.09 23.22 -12.80
CA ASN A 89 -3.34 23.39 -13.57
C ASN A 89 -3.14 23.32 -15.10
N LYS A 90 -2.33 22.33 -15.56
CA LYS A 90 -2.00 22.13 -16.97
C LYS A 90 -2.91 21.10 -17.64
N LYS A 91 -2.78 21.00 -18.96
CA LYS A 91 -3.41 19.95 -19.77
C LYS A 91 -2.67 18.63 -19.62
N TRP A 92 -3.37 17.54 -19.93
CA TRP A 92 -2.86 16.20 -19.96
C TRP A 92 -3.32 15.48 -21.22
N THR A 93 -2.40 14.91 -21.97
CA THR A 93 -2.71 14.22 -23.22
C THR A 93 -2.83 12.72 -22.98
N LEU A 94 -3.93 12.14 -23.41
CA LEU A 94 -4.17 10.71 -23.39
C LEU A 94 -3.76 10.11 -24.72
N PHE A 95 -2.95 9.07 -24.68
CA PHE A 95 -2.40 8.40 -25.86
C PHE A 95 -2.87 6.94 -25.97
N SER A 96 -2.95 6.45 -27.19
CA SER A 96 -2.99 5.02 -27.44
C SER A 96 -1.60 4.40 -27.25
N PRO A 97 -1.42 3.31 -26.50
CA PRO A 97 -0.12 2.65 -26.35
C PRO A 97 0.51 2.21 -27.68
N HIS A 98 -0.27 2.10 -28.74
CA HIS A 98 0.23 1.78 -30.07
C HIS A 98 1.10 2.90 -30.66
N ASP A 99 0.73 4.14 -30.38
CA ASP A 99 1.40 5.32 -30.93
C ASP A 99 2.57 5.79 -30.04
N VAL A 100 2.59 5.35 -28.78
CA VAL A 100 3.60 5.69 -27.75
C VAL A 100 4.12 4.44 -27.05
N PRO A 101 4.74 3.49 -27.80
CA PRO A 101 5.00 2.14 -27.32
C PRO A 101 6.03 2.05 -26.18
N ASP A 102 6.87 3.05 -26.01
CA ASP A 102 7.96 3.08 -25.02
C ASP A 102 7.60 3.78 -23.71
N LEU A 103 6.48 4.51 -23.63
CA LEU A 103 6.10 5.23 -22.40
C LEU A 103 5.88 4.30 -21.20
N HIS A 104 5.44 3.08 -21.45
CA HIS A 104 5.21 2.09 -20.41
C HIS A 104 6.51 1.70 -19.68
N ASP A 105 7.62 1.70 -20.41
CA ASP A 105 8.94 1.31 -19.91
C ASP A 105 9.78 2.49 -19.39
N LEU A 106 9.21 3.70 -19.36
CA LEU A 106 9.90 4.91 -18.90
C LEU A 106 9.30 5.44 -17.59
N TYR A 107 10.14 6.10 -16.79
CA TYR A 107 9.77 6.79 -15.55
C TYR A 107 10.70 7.99 -15.29
N GLY A 108 10.33 8.85 -14.32
CA GLY A 108 11.10 10.03 -13.93
C GLY A 108 11.30 11.01 -15.09
N LYS A 109 12.43 11.69 -15.12
CA LYS A 109 12.76 12.68 -16.16
C LYS A 109 12.78 12.11 -17.59
N LYS A 110 13.09 10.81 -17.74
CA LYS A 110 13.05 10.16 -19.06
C LYS A 110 11.61 10.04 -19.57
N PHE A 111 10.68 9.68 -18.70
CA PHE A 111 9.25 9.68 -19.01
C PHE A 111 8.76 11.08 -19.36
N GLU A 112 9.08 12.09 -18.54
CA GLU A 112 8.67 13.48 -18.75
C GLU A 112 9.11 13.97 -20.13
N LYS A 113 10.40 13.82 -20.45
CA LYS A 113 10.95 14.22 -21.76
C LYS A 113 10.25 13.51 -22.92
N ARG A 114 10.09 12.19 -22.82
CA ARG A 114 9.50 11.40 -23.91
C ARG A 114 8.02 11.70 -24.10
N TYR A 115 7.31 11.91 -23.01
CA TYR A 115 5.90 12.29 -23.05
C TYR A 115 5.70 13.65 -23.74
N GLU A 116 6.54 14.65 -23.44
CA GLU A 116 6.51 15.96 -24.08
C GLU A 116 6.89 15.89 -25.56
N GLU A 117 7.87 15.06 -25.95
CA GLU A 117 8.16 14.78 -27.37
C GLU A 117 6.95 14.21 -28.12
N TYR A 118 6.16 13.34 -27.47
CA TYR A 118 4.92 12.82 -28.07
C TYR A 118 3.83 13.91 -28.18
N GLU A 119 3.75 14.84 -27.26
CA GLU A 119 2.86 16.00 -27.40
C GLU A 119 3.26 16.89 -28.57
N GLU A 120 4.56 17.12 -28.80
CA GLU A 120 5.05 17.81 -29.99
C GLU A 120 4.71 17.05 -31.28
N MET A 121 4.76 15.72 -31.28
CA MET A 121 4.34 14.91 -32.45
C MET A 121 2.83 15.04 -32.72
N VAL A 122 2.00 15.23 -31.69
CA VAL A 122 0.58 15.57 -31.85
C VAL A 122 0.43 16.92 -32.55
N GLU A 123 1.17 17.95 -32.11
CA GLU A 123 1.13 19.29 -32.71
C GLU A 123 1.58 19.28 -34.19
N ARG A 124 2.53 18.42 -34.53
CA ARG A 124 2.97 18.22 -35.92
C ARG A 124 2.04 17.32 -36.75
N GLY A 125 0.98 16.76 -36.15
CA GLY A 125 0.01 15.89 -36.81
C GLY A 125 0.52 14.46 -37.11
N GLU A 126 1.64 14.06 -36.50
CA GLU A 126 2.21 12.71 -36.62
C GLU A 126 1.43 11.66 -35.83
N ILE A 127 0.93 12.02 -34.63
CA ILE A 127 0.00 11.21 -33.83
C ILE A 127 -1.41 11.73 -34.05
N LYS A 128 -2.31 10.85 -34.48
CA LYS A 128 -3.71 11.20 -34.83
C LYS A 128 -4.70 10.75 -33.75
N GLN A 129 -4.35 9.73 -32.97
CA GLN A 129 -5.23 9.18 -31.94
C GLN A 129 -4.80 9.64 -30.56
N PHE A 130 -5.33 10.76 -30.13
CA PHE A 130 -5.07 11.34 -28.81
C PHE A 130 -6.33 12.05 -28.27
N LYS A 131 -6.30 12.38 -26.99
CA LYS A 131 -7.32 13.19 -26.35
C LYS A 131 -6.66 14.12 -25.33
N ILE A 132 -6.93 15.41 -25.39
CA ILE A 132 -6.42 16.39 -24.42
C ILE A 132 -7.49 16.66 -23.36
N VAL A 133 -7.14 16.51 -22.09
CA VAL A 133 -8.01 16.76 -20.94
C VAL A 133 -7.33 17.71 -19.97
N ASP A 134 -8.10 18.29 -19.05
CA ASP A 134 -7.56 19.04 -17.91
C ASP A 134 -7.05 18.06 -16.86
N ALA A 135 -5.77 18.15 -16.46
CA ALA A 135 -5.19 17.27 -15.44
C ALA A 135 -5.98 17.34 -14.11
N VAL A 136 -6.38 18.53 -13.68
CA VAL A 136 -7.19 18.72 -12.47
C VAL A 136 -8.56 18.06 -12.58
N LYS A 137 -9.21 18.13 -13.76
CA LYS A 137 -10.52 17.47 -13.94
C LYS A 137 -10.39 15.95 -13.91
N LEU A 138 -9.35 15.42 -14.54
CA LEU A 138 -9.08 13.98 -14.49
C LEU A 138 -8.75 13.52 -13.07
N TRP A 139 -7.91 14.23 -12.34
CA TRP A 139 -7.59 13.97 -10.95
C TRP A 139 -8.84 13.96 -10.05
N ARG A 140 -9.69 14.97 -10.17
CA ARG A 140 -10.96 15.02 -9.43
C ARG A 140 -11.88 13.84 -9.77
N LYS A 141 -11.91 13.42 -11.04
CA LYS A 141 -12.67 12.22 -11.45
C LYS A 141 -12.08 10.95 -10.82
N MET A 142 -10.75 10.81 -10.77
CA MET A 142 -10.08 9.70 -10.11
C MET A 142 -10.46 9.63 -8.63
N LEU A 143 -10.37 10.74 -7.90
CA LEU A 143 -10.76 10.82 -6.48
C LEU A 143 -12.25 10.56 -6.26
N SER A 144 -13.12 11.07 -7.14
CA SER A 144 -14.56 10.83 -7.08
C SER A 144 -14.90 9.34 -7.22
N MET A 145 -14.27 8.67 -8.20
CA MET A 145 -14.49 7.22 -8.40
C MET A 145 -13.92 6.40 -7.25
N LEU A 146 -12.76 6.77 -6.72
CA LEU A 146 -12.20 6.13 -5.53
C LEU A 146 -13.14 6.28 -4.32
N PHE A 147 -13.74 7.43 -4.12
CA PHE A 147 -14.72 7.65 -3.04
C PHE A 147 -16.03 6.87 -3.27
N GLU A 148 -16.56 6.91 -4.50
CA GLU A 148 -17.84 6.26 -4.86
C GLU A 148 -17.75 4.73 -4.80
N THR A 149 -16.64 4.15 -5.27
CA THR A 149 -16.51 2.70 -5.50
C THR A 149 -15.41 2.00 -4.71
N GLY A 150 -14.57 2.77 -4.00
CA GLY A 150 -13.34 2.27 -3.37
C GLY A 150 -12.20 2.00 -4.36
N HIS A 151 -12.36 2.33 -5.64
CA HIS A 151 -11.42 2.07 -6.73
C HIS A 151 -11.47 3.16 -7.82
N PRO A 152 -10.42 3.27 -8.65
CA PRO A 152 -9.09 2.63 -8.56
C PRO A 152 -8.23 3.19 -7.41
N TRP A 153 -7.36 2.37 -6.83
CA TRP A 153 -6.40 2.84 -5.83
C TRP A 153 -5.37 3.80 -6.43
N MET A 154 -4.76 4.65 -5.60
CA MET A 154 -3.74 5.60 -6.02
C MET A 154 -2.35 5.03 -5.75
N THR A 155 -1.56 4.85 -6.80
CA THR A 155 -0.19 4.34 -6.75
C THR A 155 0.72 5.17 -7.65
N PHE A 156 1.97 5.40 -7.21
CA PHE A 156 2.87 6.37 -7.82
C PHE A 156 4.03 5.67 -8.54
N LYS A 157 3.96 5.64 -9.87
CA LYS A 157 4.90 4.93 -10.75
C LYS A 157 6.35 5.31 -10.49
N ASP A 158 6.64 6.61 -10.44
CA ASP A 158 8.01 7.10 -10.35
C ASP A 158 8.62 6.80 -8.99
N SER A 159 7.87 6.99 -7.89
CA SER A 159 8.32 6.57 -6.55
C SER A 159 8.66 5.08 -6.48
N CYS A 160 7.86 4.21 -7.12
CA CYS A 160 8.11 2.77 -7.18
C CYS A 160 9.39 2.44 -7.94
N ASN A 161 9.59 3.05 -9.11
CA ASN A 161 10.69 2.74 -10.01
C ASN A 161 12.02 3.39 -9.60
N ILE A 162 12.02 4.68 -9.28
CA ILE A 162 13.23 5.40 -8.85
C ILE A 162 13.80 4.77 -7.57
N ARG A 163 12.94 4.31 -6.67
CA ARG A 163 13.33 3.69 -5.41
C ARG A 163 13.49 2.17 -5.48
N SER A 164 13.30 1.55 -6.63
CA SER A 164 13.54 0.12 -6.82
C SER A 164 15.03 -0.20 -6.82
N PRO A 165 15.50 -1.24 -6.09
CA PRO A 165 16.91 -1.66 -6.15
C PRO A 165 17.29 -2.32 -7.48
N GLN A 166 16.33 -2.70 -8.32
CA GLN A 166 16.49 -3.48 -9.55
C GLN A 166 16.34 -2.63 -10.83
N ASP A 167 16.59 -1.33 -10.77
CA ASP A 167 16.46 -0.40 -11.89
C ASP A 167 17.35 -0.71 -13.12
N HIS A 168 18.39 -1.56 -12.95
CA HIS A 168 19.27 -2.04 -13.99
C HIS A 168 18.71 -3.24 -14.77
N MET A 169 17.70 -3.92 -14.23
CA MET A 169 17.12 -5.12 -14.86
C MET A 169 15.82 -4.86 -15.60
N GLY A 170 15.07 -3.83 -15.20
CA GLY A 170 13.79 -3.53 -15.82
C GLY A 170 12.95 -2.58 -15.01
N VAL A 171 11.70 -2.45 -15.44
CA VAL A 171 10.73 -1.49 -14.89
C VAL A 171 9.71 -2.21 -14.02
N VAL A 172 9.30 -1.57 -12.96
CA VAL A 172 8.11 -1.95 -12.17
C VAL A 172 6.89 -1.40 -12.90
N HIS A 173 6.16 -2.29 -13.59
CA HIS A 173 5.00 -1.91 -14.41
C HIS A 173 3.70 -1.84 -13.62
N SER A 174 3.66 -2.46 -12.45
CA SER A 174 2.52 -2.46 -11.53
C SER A 174 2.94 -2.91 -10.14
N SER A 175 2.05 -2.76 -9.18
CA SER A 175 2.15 -3.46 -7.90
C SER A 175 1.26 -4.71 -7.91
N ASN A 176 1.19 -5.42 -6.78
CA ASN A 176 0.31 -6.58 -6.58
C ASN A 176 -1.11 -6.17 -6.14
N LEU A 177 -1.93 -7.18 -5.79
CA LEU A 177 -3.31 -7.00 -5.32
C LEU A 177 -3.41 -6.13 -4.04
N CYS A 178 -2.40 -6.17 -3.18
CA CYS A 178 -2.42 -5.47 -1.88
C CYS A 178 -1.47 -4.24 -1.85
N THR A 179 -0.88 -3.89 -2.97
CA THR A 179 -0.05 -2.69 -3.21
C THR A 179 1.28 -2.59 -2.46
N GLU A 180 1.76 -3.69 -1.81
CA GLU A 180 3.05 -3.70 -1.10
C GLU A 180 4.22 -4.15 -1.96
N ILE A 181 3.99 -4.80 -3.10
CA ILE A 181 5.02 -5.39 -3.95
C ILE A 181 5.37 -4.45 -5.09
N THR A 182 6.67 -4.18 -5.27
CA THR A 182 7.20 -3.37 -6.38
C THR A 182 8.39 -4.08 -7.00
N LEU A 183 8.10 -5.10 -7.80
CA LEU A 183 9.09 -5.93 -8.50
C LEU A 183 9.04 -5.64 -10.01
N ASN A 184 10.19 -5.68 -10.66
CA ASN A 184 10.28 -5.57 -12.11
C ASN A 184 9.66 -6.80 -12.80
N THR A 185 9.13 -6.58 -13.99
CA THR A 185 8.57 -7.62 -14.86
C THR A 185 9.04 -7.42 -16.29
N SER A 186 9.05 -8.50 -17.08
CA SER A 186 9.37 -8.46 -18.51
C SER A 186 8.58 -9.55 -19.24
N GLU A 187 8.83 -9.71 -20.53
CA GLU A 187 8.23 -10.76 -21.35
C GLU A 187 8.54 -12.16 -20.78
N ASP A 188 9.76 -12.35 -20.25
CA ASP A 188 10.26 -13.63 -19.72
C ASP A 188 10.23 -13.71 -18.18
N GLU A 189 9.71 -12.71 -17.49
CA GLU A 189 9.76 -12.60 -16.04
C GLU A 189 8.41 -12.17 -15.44
N ILE A 190 7.75 -13.11 -14.75
CA ILE A 190 6.57 -12.84 -13.92
C ILE A 190 7.00 -12.75 -12.47
N ALA A 191 6.77 -11.61 -11.84
CA ALA A 191 7.13 -11.38 -10.45
C ALA A 191 6.35 -12.30 -9.48
N VAL A 192 7.06 -12.87 -8.53
CA VAL A 192 6.49 -13.71 -7.45
C VAL A 192 6.90 -13.14 -6.12
N CYS A 193 5.94 -12.95 -5.21
CA CYS A 193 6.22 -12.44 -3.87
C CYS A 193 6.30 -13.58 -2.83
N ASN A 194 7.33 -13.52 -1.97
CA ASN A 194 7.52 -14.40 -0.83
C ASN A 194 7.48 -13.54 0.42
N LEU A 195 6.42 -13.64 1.21
CA LEU A 195 6.11 -12.69 2.28
C LEU A 195 6.22 -13.29 3.67
N GLY A 196 6.70 -12.47 4.61
CA GLY A 196 6.70 -12.74 6.04
C GLY A 196 6.48 -11.45 6.84
N SER A 197 5.99 -11.56 8.08
CA SER A 197 5.77 -10.40 8.94
C SER A 197 6.06 -10.72 10.39
N ILE A 198 6.86 -9.85 11.04
CA ILE A 198 7.13 -9.92 12.46
C ILE A 198 5.94 -9.36 13.25
N ASN A 199 5.53 -10.03 14.34
CA ASN A 199 4.57 -9.49 15.29
C ASN A 199 5.28 -8.50 16.22
N LEU A 200 5.24 -7.22 15.90
CA LEU A 200 5.97 -6.18 16.63
C LEU A 200 5.53 -6.07 18.09
N GLY A 201 4.25 -6.26 18.39
CA GLY A 201 3.72 -6.24 19.75
C GLY A 201 4.33 -7.32 20.66
N ARG A 202 4.79 -8.46 20.09
CA ARG A 202 5.52 -9.50 20.85
C ARG A 202 6.97 -9.16 21.15
N HIS A 203 7.51 -8.11 20.52
CA HIS A 203 8.87 -7.63 20.70
C HIS A 203 8.94 -6.40 21.63
N ILE A 204 7.81 -6.03 22.25
CA ILE A 204 7.79 -5.06 23.35
C ILE A 204 7.80 -5.84 24.66
N ILE A 205 8.92 -5.79 25.37
CA ILE A 205 9.16 -6.45 26.64
C ILE A 205 9.42 -5.38 27.69
N ASP A 206 8.72 -5.46 28.82
CA ASP A 206 8.86 -4.50 29.95
C ASP A 206 8.80 -3.02 29.52
N GLY A 207 7.86 -2.70 28.60
CA GLY A 207 7.67 -1.35 28.10
C GLY A 207 8.79 -0.83 27.18
N LYS A 208 9.60 -1.72 26.59
CA LYS A 208 10.70 -1.38 25.70
C LYS A 208 10.77 -2.30 24.48
N LEU A 209 11.26 -1.77 23.38
CA LEU A 209 11.53 -2.56 22.19
C LEU A 209 12.78 -3.44 22.43
N ASP A 210 12.59 -4.77 22.40
CA ASP A 210 13.68 -5.73 22.56
C ASP A 210 14.40 -5.96 21.20
N VAL A 211 15.48 -5.22 21.01
CA VAL A 211 16.28 -5.26 19.77
C VAL A 211 16.93 -6.64 19.55
N LYS A 212 17.37 -7.32 20.61
CA LYS A 212 18.00 -8.65 20.50
C LYS A 212 17.00 -9.70 20.04
N LEU A 213 15.77 -9.62 20.55
CA LEU A 213 14.70 -10.50 20.12
C LEU A 213 14.29 -10.22 18.67
N ILE A 214 14.24 -8.94 18.26
CA ILE A 214 14.02 -8.57 16.84
C ILE A 214 15.12 -9.15 15.97
N GLU A 215 16.38 -8.95 16.29
CA GLU A 215 17.52 -9.50 15.54
C GLU A 215 17.37 -11.02 15.35
N LYS A 216 17.15 -11.77 16.41
CA LYS A 216 16.97 -13.23 16.37
C LYS A 216 15.81 -13.63 15.44
N THR A 217 14.67 -12.94 15.58
CA THR A 217 13.46 -13.23 14.78
C THR A 217 13.69 -12.92 13.30
N VAL A 218 14.26 -11.76 12.99
CA VAL A 218 14.53 -11.31 11.62
C VAL A 218 15.52 -12.23 10.93
N ARG A 219 16.65 -12.60 11.59
CA ARG A 219 17.64 -13.53 11.06
C ARG A 219 17.03 -14.88 10.68
N THR A 220 16.17 -15.40 11.53
CA THR A 220 15.46 -16.66 11.26
C THR A 220 14.49 -16.50 10.09
N ALA A 221 13.69 -15.45 10.09
CA ALA A 221 12.66 -15.22 9.07
C ALA A 221 13.25 -14.99 7.67
N ILE A 222 14.30 -14.19 7.54
CA ILE A 222 14.96 -13.94 6.24
C ILE A 222 15.51 -15.24 5.66
N ARG A 223 16.17 -16.08 6.48
CA ARG A 223 16.64 -17.41 6.04
C ARG A 223 15.50 -18.33 5.61
N MET A 224 14.38 -18.32 6.35
CA MET A 224 13.19 -19.10 5.98
C MET A 224 12.60 -18.63 4.65
N LEU A 225 12.49 -17.31 4.42
CA LEU A 225 11.98 -16.76 3.18
C LEU A 225 12.89 -17.06 1.99
N ASP A 226 14.23 -16.97 2.15
CA ASP A 226 15.17 -17.37 1.10
C ASP A 226 15.02 -18.85 0.76
N ASN A 227 14.86 -19.73 1.75
CA ASN A 227 14.66 -21.16 1.54
C ASN A 227 13.35 -21.47 0.78
N VAL A 228 12.27 -20.71 1.04
CA VAL A 228 10.99 -20.89 0.35
C VAL A 228 11.14 -20.72 -1.16
N ILE A 229 12.01 -19.82 -1.61
CA ILE A 229 12.26 -19.60 -3.04
C ILE A 229 12.71 -20.89 -3.74
N ASP A 230 13.53 -21.67 -3.08
CA ASP A 230 14.11 -22.90 -3.67
C ASP A 230 13.13 -24.08 -3.65
N ILE A 231 12.25 -24.16 -2.64
CA ILE A 231 11.31 -25.28 -2.46
C ILE A 231 9.90 -25.02 -2.99
N ASN A 232 9.63 -23.79 -3.45
CA ASN A 232 8.30 -23.38 -3.90
C ASN A 232 7.93 -24.03 -5.25
N PHE A 233 6.63 -24.20 -5.48
CA PHE A 233 6.10 -24.59 -6.78
C PHE A 233 5.81 -23.35 -7.63
N TYR A 234 6.30 -23.34 -8.86
CA TYR A 234 6.08 -22.25 -9.82
C TYR A 234 5.13 -22.71 -10.92
N PRO A 235 4.02 -22.01 -11.14
CA PRO A 235 3.01 -22.41 -12.13
C PRO A 235 3.47 -22.20 -13.58
N THR A 236 4.42 -21.29 -13.81
CA THR A 236 4.96 -20.97 -15.14
C THR A 236 6.50 -20.92 -15.12
N LYS A 237 7.11 -21.01 -16.30
CA LYS A 237 8.57 -20.88 -16.46
C LYS A 237 9.04 -19.46 -16.14
N GLU A 238 8.27 -18.46 -16.55
CA GLU A 238 8.56 -17.04 -16.34
C GLU A 238 8.54 -16.68 -14.85
N ALA A 239 7.59 -17.23 -14.09
CA ALA A 239 7.53 -17.06 -12.63
C ALA A 239 8.74 -17.70 -11.95
N ARG A 240 9.13 -18.91 -12.38
CA ARG A 240 10.31 -19.59 -11.88
C ARG A 240 11.60 -18.83 -12.24
N ASN A 241 11.71 -18.37 -13.48
CA ASN A 241 12.86 -17.61 -13.96
C ASN A 241 13.06 -16.35 -13.11
N SER A 242 12.05 -15.51 -13.00
CA SER A 242 12.10 -14.27 -12.21
C SER A 242 12.50 -14.55 -10.75
N ASN A 243 11.83 -15.52 -10.11
CA ASN A 243 12.01 -15.75 -8.67
C ASN A 243 13.38 -16.35 -8.32
N LEU A 244 13.90 -17.26 -9.14
CA LEU A 244 15.23 -17.85 -8.92
C LEU A 244 16.36 -16.87 -9.27
N LYS A 245 16.21 -16.08 -10.34
CA LYS A 245 17.21 -15.12 -10.81
C LYS A 245 17.37 -13.94 -9.84
N HIS A 246 16.25 -13.39 -9.36
CA HIS A 246 16.25 -12.18 -8.53
C HIS A 246 16.12 -12.48 -7.03
N ARG A 247 15.57 -13.62 -6.65
CA ARG A 247 15.33 -14.04 -5.25
C ARG A 247 14.64 -13.00 -4.39
N PRO A 248 13.54 -12.35 -4.83
CA PRO A 248 12.88 -11.32 -4.06
C PRO A 248 12.14 -11.91 -2.87
N ILE A 249 12.24 -11.24 -1.73
CA ILE A 249 11.42 -11.48 -0.54
C ILE A 249 10.79 -10.17 -0.08
N GLY A 250 9.76 -10.27 0.73
CA GLY A 250 9.11 -9.11 1.35
C GLY A 250 8.87 -9.38 2.83
N PHE A 251 9.78 -8.89 3.67
CA PHE A 251 9.63 -9.00 5.11
C PHE A 251 9.08 -7.69 5.68
N GLY A 252 7.99 -7.77 6.43
CA GLY A 252 7.30 -6.63 7.02
C GLY A 252 6.96 -6.85 8.48
N LEU A 253 5.98 -6.10 8.96
CA LEU A 253 5.52 -6.16 10.34
C LEU A 253 4.00 -6.18 10.43
N MET A 254 3.48 -6.67 11.55
CA MET A 254 2.11 -6.57 12.02
C MET A 254 2.12 -6.22 13.50
N GLY A 255 0.99 -5.80 14.05
CA GLY A 255 0.91 -5.46 15.46
C GLY A 255 1.59 -4.13 15.81
N PHE A 256 1.62 -3.18 14.88
CA PHE A 256 2.15 -1.83 15.16
C PHE A 256 1.32 -1.14 16.24
N GLN A 257 -0.03 -1.21 16.13
CA GLN A 257 -0.93 -0.66 17.16
C GLN A 257 -0.75 -1.34 18.52
N ASP A 258 -0.53 -2.69 18.54
CA ASP A 258 -0.24 -3.42 19.79
C ASP A 258 1.02 -2.90 20.46
N ALA A 259 2.06 -2.64 19.67
CA ALA A 259 3.31 -2.10 20.17
C ALA A 259 3.11 -0.70 20.77
N LEU A 260 2.36 0.17 20.10
CA LEU A 260 2.04 1.51 20.62
C LEU A 260 1.28 1.46 21.94
N TYR A 261 0.28 0.57 22.07
CA TYR A 261 -0.46 0.39 23.32
C TYR A 261 0.44 -0.04 24.47
N LYS A 262 1.36 -0.98 24.24
CA LYS A 262 2.31 -1.46 25.25
C LYS A 262 3.36 -0.42 25.64
N LEU A 263 3.65 0.52 24.74
CA LEU A 263 4.58 1.64 24.99
C LEU A 263 3.89 2.89 25.55
N ASP A 264 2.56 2.88 25.71
CA ASP A 264 1.74 4.04 26.09
C ASP A 264 1.92 5.24 25.14
N ILE A 265 1.98 4.96 23.83
CA ILE A 265 2.14 5.94 22.75
C ILE A 265 0.82 6.11 22.00
N ASN A 266 0.35 7.35 21.85
CA ASN A 266 -0.82 7.66 21.04
C ASN A 266 -0.48 7.57 19.55
N PHE A 267 -1.37 6.99 18.75
CA PHE A 267 -1.13 6.71 17.33
C PHE A 267 -0.82 7.98 16.50
N ASP A 268 -1.52 9.07 16.77
CA ASP A 268 -1.39 10.35 16.04
C ASP A 268 -0.35 11.31 16.67
N SER A 269 0.60 10.76 17.44
CA SER A 269 1.64 11.54 18.10
C SER A 269 2.96 11.54 17.32
N LYS A 270 3.83 12.53 17.62
CA LYS A 270 5.21 12.55 17.13
C LYS A 270 5.99 11.30 17.57
N ASN A 271 5.74 10.82 18.78
CA ASN A 271 6.38 9.62 19.30
C ASN A 271 6.02 8.36 18.47
N ALA A 272 4.82 8.30 17.88
CA ALA A 272 4.44 7.21 16.99
C ALA A 272 5.22 7.27 15.66
N ILE A 273 5.46 8.48 15.12
CA ILE A 273 6.29 8.68 13.93
C ILE A 273 7.74 8.24 14.21
N GLU A 274 8.31 8.68 15.33
CA GLU A 274 9.67 8.30 15.76
C GLU A 274 9.78 6.78 16.02
N PHE A 275 8.77 6.18 16.63
CA PHE A 275 8.73 4.74 16.85
C PHE A 275 8.59 3.94 15.55
N ALA A 276 7.79 4.42 14.60
CA ALA A 276 7.66 3.81 13.27
C ALA A 276 8.99 3.84 12.50
N ASP A 277 9.68 4.97 12.54
CA ASP A 277 11.01 5.15 11.96
C ASP A 277 12.01 4.17 12.60
N LYS A 278 12.21 4.26 13.90
CA LYS A 278 13.19 3.48 14.64
C LYS A 278 12.94 1.96 14.58
N SER A 279 11.69 1.53 14.74
CA SER A 279 11.38 0.09 14.69
C SER A 279 11.60 -0.49 13.31
N MET A 280 11.24 0.25 12.26
CA MET A 280 11.45 -0.21 10.88
C MET A 280 12.93 -0.18 10.48
N GLU A 281 13.68 0.82 10.94
CA GLU A 281 15.13 0.86 10.76
C GLU A 281 15.80 -0.41 11.31
N ILE A 282 15.48 -0.78 12.57
CA ILE A 282 16.05 -1.97 13.22
C ILE A 282 15.72 -3.23 12.43
N ILE A 283 14.46 -3.39 12.00
CA ILE A 283 14.03 -4.56 11.22
C ILE A 283 14.77 -4.59 9.87
N SER A 284 14.83 -3.48 9.15
CA SER A 284 15.50 -3.38 7.86
C SER A 284 17.00 -3.63 7.97
N TYR A 285 17.65 -3.07 9.01
CA TYR A 285 19.06 -3.27 9.28
C TYR A 285 19.42 -4.77 9.38
N TYR A 286 18.73 -5.50 10.26
CA TYR A 286 19.01 -6.93 10.42
C TYR A 286 18.54 -7.77 9.23
N ALA A 287 17.52 -7.35 8.51
CA ALA A 287 17.06 -8.05 7.33
C ALA A 287 18.08 -7.97 6.18
N ILE A 288 18.59 -6.76 5.90
CA ILE A 288 19.61 -6.53 4.88
C ILE A 288 20.94 -7.20 5.27
N LEU A 289 21.37 -7.06 6.53
CA LEU A 289 22.57 -7.71 7.02
C LEU A 289 22.47 -9.23 6.88
N THR A 290 21.35 -9.83 7.28
CA THR A 290 21.14 -11.28 7.16
C THR A 290 21.11 -11.75 5.71
N SER A 291 20.48 -10.99 4.82
CA SER A 291 20.51 -11.30 3.40
C SER A 291 21.93 -11.23 2.81
N SER A 292 22.75 -10.30 3.29
CA SER A 292 24.17 -10.24 2.92
C SER A 292 25.00 -11.37 3.52
N GLU A 293 24.74 -11.77 4.76
CA GLU A 293 25.36 -12.98 5.36
C GLU A 293 24.98 -14.26 4.60
N LEU A 294 23.74 -14.37 4.12
CA LEU A 294 23.32 -15.46 3.23
C LEU A 294 24.03 -15.39 1.88
N ALA A 295 24.32 -14.21 1.37
CA ALA A 295 25.13 -14.07 0.16
C ALA A 295 26.56 -14.55 0.36
N LYS A 296 27.17 -14.27 1.52
CA LYS A 296 28.48 -14.84 1.90
C LYS A 296 28.44 -16.36 1.96
N GLU A 297 27.35 -16.94 2.46
CA GLU A 297 27.18 -18.41 2.62
C GLU A 297 26.86 -19.11 1.30
N ARG A 298 26.01 -18.50 0.43
CA ARG A 298 25.35 -19.15 -0.71
C ARG A 298 25.54 -18.44 -2.05
N GLY A 299 26.26 -17.33 -2.07
CA GLY A 299 26.39 -16.43 -3.21
C GLY A 299 25.27 -15.37 -3.27
N ALA A 300 25.58 -14.23 -3.86
CA ALA A 300 24.60 -13.19 -4.16
C ALA A 300 23.57 -13.70 -5.19
N TYR A 301 22.41 -13.01 -5.29
CA TYR A 301 21.44 -13.34 -6.34
C TYR A 301 22.04 -13.08 -7.74
N GLU A 302 21.57 -13.81 -8.75
CA GLU A 302 22.19 -13.85 -10.09
C GLU A 302 22.32 -12.46 -10.73
N SER A 303 21.27 -11.63 -10.65
CA SER A 303 21.24 -10.29 -11.25
C SER A 303 21.75 -9.17 -10.30
N TYR A 304 22.61 -9.49 -9.33
CA TYR A 304 23.12 -8.53 -8.36
C TYR A 304 23.93 -7.39 -8.98
N LYS A 305 24.78 -7.72 -9.99
CA LYS A 305 25.67 -6.73 -10.62
C LYS A 305 24.92 -5.61 -11.32
N GLY A 306 25.26 -4.36 -11.00
CA GLY A 306 24.59 -3.16 -11.50
C GLY A 306 23.39 -2.70 -10.67
N SER A 307 22.91 -3.50 -9.72
CA SER A 307 21.83 -3.13 -8.81
C SER A 307 22.18 -1.93 -7.93
N LYS A 308 21.19 -1.31 -7.30
CA LYS A 308 21.46 -0.27 -6.31
C LYS A 308 22.33 -0.80 -5.15
N TRP A 309 22.13 -2.05 -4.75
CA TRP A 309 22.97 -2.71 -3.74
C TRP A 309 24.44 -2.78 -4.17
N ASP A 310 24.73 -3.16 -5.43
CA ASP A 310 26.10 -3.19 -5.97
C ASP A 310 26.73 -1.80 -6.06
N ARG A 311 25.89 -0.77 -6.28
CA ARG A 311 26.30 0.65 -6.30
C ARG A 311 26.37 1.29 -4.92
N GLY A 312 26.07 0.56 -3.84
CA GLY A 312 26.09 1.03 -2.46
C GLY A 312 24.92 1.97 -2.09
N ILE A 313 23.83 1.93 -2.85
CA ILE A 313 22.62 2.73 -2.65
C ILE A 313 21.60 1.90 -1.87
N PHE A 314 21.26 2.33 -0.66
CA PHE A 314 20.32 1.68 0.25
C PHE A 314 18.94 2.34 0.19
N PRO A 315 17.89 1.74 0.78
CA PRO A 315 16.54 2.29 0.68
C PRO A 315 16.41 3.76 1.12
N VAL A 316 17.10 4.19 2.17
CA VAL A 316 17.10 5.58 2.65
C VAL A 316 17.69 6.55 1.62
N ASP A 317 18.77 6.14 0.95
CA ASP A 317 19.46 6.96 -0.07
C ASP A 317 18.56 7.22 -1.29
N THR A 318 17.61 6.32 -1.54
CA THR A 318 16.68 6.44 -2.67
C THR A 318 15.69 7.60 -2.56
N LEU A 319 15.55 8.20 -1.37
CA LEU A 319 14.75 9.42 -1.21
C LEU A 319 15.41 10.62 -1.89
N ASP A 320 16.74 10.71 -1.82
CA ASP A 320 17.48 11.79 -2.48
C ASP A 320 17.43 11.63 -4.01
N LEU A 321 17.51 10.40 -4.50
CA LEU A 321 17.29 10.12 -5.93
C LEU A 321 15.88 10.51 -6.39
N LEU A 322 14.86 10.24 -5.58
CA LEU A 322 13.48 10.62 -5.88
C LEU A 322 13.32 12.15 -5.86
N GLU A 323 13.94 12.82 -4.89
CA GLU A 323 13.93 14.28 -4.79
C GLU A 323 14.58 14.94 -6.02
N GLU A 324 15.74 14.41 -6.46
CA GLU A 324 16.45 14.87 -7.66
C GLU A 324 15.65 14.63 -8.94
N GLU A 325 15.12 13.42 -9.14
CA GLU A 325 14.32 13.06 -10.32
C GLU A 325 13.01 13.84 -10.39
N ARG A 326 12.32 13.98 -9.26
CA ARG A 326 11.07 14.73 -9.17
C ARG A 326 11.28 16.24 -9.29
N GLY A 327 12.46 16.75 -8.87
CA GLY A 327 12.76 18.18 -8.81
C GLY A 327 11.98 18.90 -7.70
N MET A 328 11.57 18.19 -6.66
CA MET A 328 10.83 18.72 -5.51
C MET A 328 11.33 18.09 -4.22
N LYS A 329 11.48 18.92 -3.16
CA LYS A 329 11.90 18.45 -1.85
C LYS A 329 10.90 17.45 -1.27
N ILE A 330 11.42 16.37 -0.68
CA ILE A 330 10.67 15.36 0.05
C ILE A 330 10.96 15.56 1.54
N ASP A 331 9.96 16.04 2.26
CA ASP A 331 10.06 16.33 3.69
C ASP A 331 9.90 15.04 4.53
N VAL A 332 10.95 14.23 4.50
CA VAL A 332 11.14 13.01 5.31
C VAL A 332 12.55 13.02 5.83
N SER A 333 12.75 12.77 7.12
CA SER A 333 14.08 12.72 7.74
C SER A 333 14.94 11.62 7.12
N ARG A 334 16.20 11.94 6.77
CA ARG A 334 17.22 10.96 6.31
C ARG A 334 18.07 10.42 7.46
N MET A 335 17.72 10.77 8.70
CA MET A 335 18.51 10.36 9.87
C MET A 335 18.54 8.84 10.00
N GLU A 336 19.74 8.32 10.18
CA GLU A 336 20.03 6.93 10.54
C GLU A 336 20.33 6.91 12.05
N ASN A 337 19.65 6.06 12.82
CA ASN A 337 19.87 5.93 14.28
C ASN A 337 20.86 4.81 14.60
N LEU A 338 21.07 3.87 13.66
CA LEU A 338 22.03 2.76 13.76
C LEU A 338 23.28 3.08 12.92
N ASP A 339 24.39 2.44 13.27
CA ASP A 339 25.60 2.49 12.44
C ASP A 339 25.48 1.56 11.23
N TRP A 340 25.07 2.12 10.10
CA TRP A 340 24.95 1.40 8.83
C TRP A 340 26.28 1.09 8.15
N THR A 341 27.40 1.65 8.63
CA THR A 341 28.73 1.46 8.02
C THR A 341 29.09 -0.01 7.89
N ALA A 342 28.86 -0.79 8.95
CA ALA A 342 29.15 -2.22 8.96
C ALA A 342 28.30 -3.00 7.94
N VAL A 343 27.01 -2.67 7.82
CA VAL A 343 26.12 -3.33 6.86
C VAL A 343 26.49 -2.96 5.42
N ARG A 344 26.73 -1.67 5.15
CA ARG A 344 27.19 -1.18 3.83
C ARG A 344 28.49 -1.86 3.40
N GLN A 345 29.46 -1.99 4.33
CA GLN A 345 30.72 -2.66 4.06
C GLN A 345 30.52 -4.18 3.78
N HIS A 346 29.67 -4.86 4.55
CA HIS A 346 29.38 -6.27 4.36
C HIS A 346 28.70 -6.54 3.01
N VAL A 347 27.73 -5.70 2.63
CA VAL A 347 27.07 -5.78 1.31
C VAL A 347 28.05 -5.50 0.16
N LYS A 348 28.96 -4.56 0.33
CA LYS A 348 30.00 -4.26 -0.66
C LYS A 348 30.95 -5.43 -0.88
N GLU A 349 31.29 -6.17 0.19
CA GLU A 349 32.23 -7.31 0.14
C GLU A 349 31.58 -8.59 -0.39
N PHE A 350 30.37 -8.92 0.07
CA PHE A 350 29.72 -10.21 -0.21
C PHE A 350 28.49 -10.12 -1.12
N GLY A 351 28.01 -8.91 -1.43
CA GLY A 351 26.74 -8.71 -2.09
C GLY A 351 25.54 -8.94 -1.15
N ILE A 352 24.38 -9.16 -1.73
CA ILE A 352 23.14 -9.49 -1.03
C ILE A 352 22.47 -10.70 -1.70
N ARG A 353 21.82 -11.57 -0.91
CA ARG A 353 21.18 -12.80 -1.41
C ARG A 353 19.85 -12.55 -2.11
N ASN A 354 19.13 -11.52 -1.73
CA ASN A 354 17.79 -11.21 -2.18
C ASN A 354 17.74 -9.82 -2.84
N SER A 355 17.17 -9.73 -4.03
CA SER A 355 17.07 -8.44 -4.76
C SER A 355 16.25 -7.40 -4.04
N ASN A 356 15.20 -7.83 -3.38
CA ASN A 356 14.31 -7.05 -2.54
C ASN A 356 14.13 -7.77 -1.22
N VAL A 357 14.02 -7.03 -0.12
CA VAL A 357 14.02 -7.59 1.24
C VAL A 357 12.77 -7.18 2.02
N MET A 358 12.31 -5.93 1.88
CA MET A 358 11.31 -5.34 2.75
C MET A 358 10.01 -5.01 2.01
N ALA A 359 8.88 -5.53 2.53
CA ALA A 359 7.52 -5.15 2.12
C ALA A 359 6.56 -5.34 3.29
N ILE A 360 5.57 -4.46 3.45
CA ILE A 360 4.56 -4.60 4.50
C ILE A 360 3.22 -4.99 3.89
N ALA A 361 2.86 -6.27 4.08
CA ALA A 361 1.59 -6.85 3.66
C ALA A 361 0.44 -6.55 4.65
N PRO A 362 -0.84 -6.69 4.23
CA PRO A 362 -1.99 -6.40 5.11
C PRO A 362 -2.14 -7.33 6.32
N THR A 363 -1.56 -8.52 6.31
CA THR A 363 -1.51 -9.51 7.40
C THR A 363 -2.86 -9.89 8.04
N ALA A 364 -3.97 -9.74 7.32
CA ALA A 364 -5.32 -9.91 7.87
C ALA A 364 -5.56 -11.30 8.51
N THR A 365 -5.04 -12.38 7.88
CA THR A 365 -5.19 -13.75 8.38
C THR A 365 -4.12 -14.09 9.42
N ILE A 366 -2.84 -13.83 9.12
CA ILE A 366 -1.74 -14.18 10.03
C ILE A 366 -1.75 -13.32 11.31
N GLY A 367 -2.27 -12.09 11.24
CA GLY A 367 -2.51 -11.25 12.41
C GLY A 367 -3.48 -11.93 13.39
N ASN A 368 -4.62 -12.44 12.89
CA ASN A 368 -5.57 -13.17 13.73
C ASN A 368 -4.95 -14.44 14.35
N ILE A 369 -4.16 -15.20 13.57
CA ILE A 369 -3.51 -16.43 14.07
C ILE A 369 -2.49 -16.11 15.16
N SER A 370 -1.72 -15.03 15.00
CA SER A 370 -0.67 -14.63 15.94
C SER A 370 -1.17 -13.75 17.10
N GLY A 371 -2.45 -13.40 17.11
CA GLY A 371 -3.06 -12.52 18.13
C GLY A 371 -2.49 -11.09 18.08
N ALA A 372 -2.38 -10.53 16.87
CA ALA A 372 -1.92 -9.16 16.64
C ALA A 372 -2.96 -8.37 15.82
N TYR A 373 -3.04 -7.07 16.04
CA TYR A 373 -3.72 -6.20 15.09
C TYR A 373 -3.01 -6.28 13.74
N PRO A 374 -3.78 -6.37 12.64
CA PRO A 374 -3.17 -6.54 11.33
C PRO A 374 -2.40 -5.31 10.88
N CYS A 375 -1.31 -5.54 10.16
CA CYS A 375 -0.52 -4.53 9.45
C CYS A 375 0.02 -3.40 10.37
N ILE A 376 -0.06 -2.19 9.87
CA ILE A 376 0.46 -0.93 10.40
C ILE A 376 -0.65 0.04 10.80
N GLU A 377 -1.89 -0.44 10.84
CA GLU A 377 -3.08 0.39 10.98
C GLU A 377 -3.42 0.67 12.44
N PRO A 378 -4.10 1.80 12.70
CA PRO A 378 -4.77 2.01 13.97
C PRO A 378 -5.93 1.02 14.12
N ILE A 379 -6.40 0.84 15.34
CA ILE A 379 -7.57 0.01 15.59
C ILE A 379 -8.79 0.58 14.84
N TYR A 380 -9.48 -0.30 14.12
CA TYR A 380 -10.68 0.11 13.38
C TYR A 380 -11.80 0.57 14.31
N LYS A 381 -12.09 -0.26 15.35
CA LYS A 381 -13.06 0.01 16.42
C LYS A 381 -12.63 -0.67 17.72
N ASN A 382 -12.90 -0.02 18.86
CA ASN A 382 -12.62 -0.60 20.18
C ASN A 382 -13.58 -1.74 20.54
N ILE A 383 -14.77 -1.78 19.94
CA ILE A 383 -15.72 -2.89 20.03
C ILE A 383 -16.39 -3.10 18.67
N TYR A 384 -16.48 -4.34 18.22
CA TYR A 384 -17.18 -4.71 16.98
C TYR A 384 -17.63 -6.17 17.01
N VAL A 385 -18.59 -6.49 16.14
CA VAL A 385 -19.05 -7.88 15.94
C VAL A 385 -18.30 -8.46 14.74
N LYS A 386 -17.69 -9.62 14.94
CA LYS A 386 -17.06 -10.41 13.89
C LYS A 386 -17.90 -11.64 13.62
N ALA A 387 -18.49 -11.69 12.42
CA ALA A 387 -19.23 -12.84 11.94
C ALA A 387 -18.31 -13.76 11.11
N ASN A 388 -18.40 -15.06 11.33
CA ASN A 388 -17.77 -16.10 10.51
C ASN A 388 -18.69 -17.32 10.43
N VAL A 389 -18.24 -18.39 9.73
CA VAL A 389 -19.03 -19.64 9.59
C VAL A 389 -19.36 -20.32 10.92
N SER A 390 -18.67 -19.98 12.01
CA SER A 390 -18.91 -20.55 13.36
C SER A 390 -19.83 -19.69 14.23
N GLY A 391 -20.25 -18.50 13.75
CA GLY A 391 -21.14 -17.60 14.47
C GLY A 391 -20.66 -16.15 14.52
N GLU A 392 -21.32 -15.38 15.37
CA GLU A 392 -21.00 -13.97 15.62
C GLU A 392 -20.29 -13.82 16.99
N PHE A 393 -19.20 -13.08 16.99
CA PHE A 393 -18.38 -12.85 18.18
C PHE A 393 -18.20 -11.36 18.42
N THR A 394 -18.53 -10.90 19.62
CA THR A 394 -18.19 -9.54 20.04
C THR A 394 -16.72 -9.48 20.42
N ILE A 395 -15.96 -8.69 19.69
CA ILE A 395 -14.53 -8.43 19.93
C ILE A 395 -14.39 -7.08 20.61
N ILE A 396 -13.69 -7.04 21.73
CA ILE A 396 -13.37 -5.81 22.47
C ILE A 396 -11.86 -5.66 22.53
N ASN A 397 -11.39 -4.43 22.42
CA ASN A 397 -9.98 -4.09 22.60
C ASN A 397 -9.51 -4.46 24.01
N HIS A 398 -8.74 -5.52 24.12
CA HIS A 398 -8.30 -6.04 25.42
C HIS A 398 -7.38 -5.07 26.18
N TYR A 399 -6.56 -4.27 25.48
CA TYR A 399 -5.73 -3.23 26.10
C TYR A 399 -6.60 -2.16 26.78
N LEU A 400 -7.68 -1.75 26.13
CA LEU A 400 -8.65 -0.82 26.70
C LEU A 400 -9.28 -1.41 27.97
N VAL A 401 -9.71 -2.68 27.92
CA VAL A 401 -10.31 -3.37 29.08
C VAL A 401 -9.32 -3.44 30.24
N GLU A 402 -8.05 -3.77 29.98
CA GLU A 402 -7.01 -3.81 31.01
C GLU A 402 -6.79 -2.43 31.66
N ASP A 403 -6.70 -1.37 30.86
CA ASP A 403 -6.50 -0.02 31.38
C ASP A 403 -7.74 0.50 32.13
N LEU A 404 -8.96 0.19 31.68
CA LEU A 404 -10.19 0.50 32.43
C LEU A 404 -10.24 -0.26 33.75
N LYS A 405 -9.80 -1.53 33.80
CA LYS A 405 -9.69 -2.31 35.05
C LYS A 405 -8.71 -1.68 36.04
N LYS A 406 -7.55 -1.25 35.61
CA LYS A 406 -6.55 -0.55 36.45
C LYS A 406 -7.12 0.71 37.10
N LEU A 407 -8.05 1.38 36.41
CA LEU A 407 -8.72 2.59 36.90
C LEU A 407 -10.02 2.31 37.66
N ASN A 408 -10.40 1.03 37.90
CA ASN A 408 -11.68 0.62 38.46
C ASN A 408 -12.92 1.14 37.69
N LEU A 409 -12.78 1.35 36.40
CA LEU A 409 -13.86 1.82 35.51
C LEU A 409 -14.53 0.69 34.72
N TRP A 410 -13.98 -0.54 34.75
CA TRP A 410 -14.52 -1.67 34.01
C TRP A 410 -15.63 -2.35 34.80
N ASN A 411 -16.87 -2.27 34.31
CA ASN A 411 -18.07 -2.93 34.84
C ASN A 411 -19.09 -3.12 33.71
N ASP A 412 -20.25 -3.71 34.00
CA ASP A 412 -21.32 -3.96 33.04
C ASP A 412 -21.85 -2.67 32.41
N GLU A 413 -21.93 -1.58 33.19
CA GLU A 413 -22.37 -0.29 32.71
C GLU A 413 -21.38 0.28 31.66
N MET A 414 -20.08 0.17 31.90
CA MET A 414 -19.04 0.58 30.95
C MET A 414 -19.13 -0.23 29.66
N LEU A 415 -19.37 -1.53 29.74
CA LEU A 415 -19.56 -2.39 28.57
C LEU A 415 -20.79 -1.95 27.76
N GLU A 416 -21.90 -1.61 28.39
CA GLU A 416 -23.08 -1.08 27.72
C GLU A 416 -22.81 0.29 27.09
N GLN A 417 -22.09 1.18 27.78
CA GLN A 417 -21.69 2.46 27.23
C GLN A 417 -20.80 2.31 26.00
N LEU A 418 -19.85 1.37 26.00
CA LEU A 418 -19.02 1.06 24.86
C LEU A 418 -19.85 0.55 23.68
N LYS A 419 -20.79 -0.36 23.91
CA LYS A 419 -21.71 -0.85 22.88
C LYS A 419 -22.58 0.28 22.32
N TYR A 420 -23.15 1.11 23.20
CA TYR A 420 -24.01 2.23 22.82
C TYR A 420 -23.29 3.25 21.95
N ASN A 421 -22.03 3.53 22.25
CA ASN A 421 -21.22 4.51 21.54
C ASN A 421 -20.33 3.89 20.43
N ASP A 422 -20.57 2.62 20.04
CA ASP A 422 -19.81 1.90 19.01
C ASP A 422 -18.28 1.90 19.24
N GLY A 423 -17.86 1.89 20.51
CA GLY A 423 -16.46 1.89 20.92
C GLY A 423 -15.82 3.28 21.04
N ASN A 424 -16.51 4.35 20.65
CA ASN A 424 -15.95 5.70 20.68
C ASN A 424 -15.97 6.27 22.11
N LEU A 425 -14.80 6.38 22.73
CA LEU A 425 -14.62 6.84 24.12
C LEU A 425 -14.95 8.32 24.32
N ASN A 426 -14.86 9.15 23.28
CA ASN A 426 -15.14 10.58 23.38
C ASN A 426 -16.59 10.89 23.80
N LYS A 427 -17.49 9.94 23.56
CA LYS A 427 -18.91 10.05 23.90
C LYS A 427 -19.26 9.49 25.28
N ILE A 428 -18.29 8.94 26.01
CA ILE A 428 -18.52 8.31 27.32
C ILE A 428 -18.00 9.22 28.42
N ALA A 429 -18.89 9.59 29.35
CA ALA A 429 -18.53 10.40 30.51
C ALA A 429 -17.67 9.60 31.50
N GLY A 430 -16.81 10.29 32.25
CA GLY A 430 -15.98 9.69 33.32
C GLY A 430 -14.72 8.98 32.85
N ILE A 431 -14.49 8.84 31.52
CA ILE A 431 -13.23 8.32 31.00
C ILE A 431 -12.20 9.46 30.93
N PRO A 432 -10.98 9.27 31.50
CA PRO A 432 -9.91 10.25 31.42
C PRO A 432 -9.50 10.56 29.98
N ASP A 433 -9.19 11.82 29.68
CA ASP A 433 -8.81 12.26 28.32
C ASP A 433 -7.57 11.53 27.79
N LYS A 434 -6.61 11.18 28.67
CA LYS A 434 -5.46 10.34 28.30
C LYS A 434 -5.88 9.00 27.67
N LEU A 435 -6.94 8.35 28.18
CA LEU A 435 -7.44 7.12 27.60
C LEU A 435 -8.17 7.37 26.29
N LYS A 436 -8.93 8.46 26.19
CA LYS A 436 -9.61 8.83 24.95
C LYS A 436 -8.60 9.03 23.82
N ASP A 437 -7.50 9.73 24.11
CA ASP A 437 -6.43 9.94 23.13
C ASP A 437 -5.71 8.64 22.76
N LYS A 438 -5.40 7.78 23.73
CA LYS A 438 -4.72 6.51 23.51
C LYS A 438 -5.54 5.53 22.65
N TYR A 439 -6.86 5.52 22.83
CA TYR A 439 -7.78 4.57 22.20
C TYR A 439 -8.64 5.20 21.11
N LYS A 440 -8.13 6.27 20.44
CA LYS A 440 -8.72 6.78 19.22
C LYS A 440 -8.88 5.66 18.19
N GLU A 441 -10.04 5.64 17.53
CA GLU A 441 -10.32 4.72 16.44
C GLU A 441 -9.79 5.26 15.12
N ALA A 442 -9.66 4.43 14.11
CA ALA A 442 -9.05 4.79 12.83
C ALA A 442 -9.66 6.03 12.17
N PHE A 443 -10.96 6.26 12.33
CA PHE A 443 -11.65 7.43 11.78
C PHE A 443 -11.53 8.71 12.62
N ASP A 444 -11.01 8.61 13.86
CA ASP A 444 -10.71 9.77 14.71
C ASP A 444 -9.30 10.32 14.45
N ILE A 445 -8.50 9.63 13.62
CA ILE A 445 -7.13 9.97 13.28
C ILE A 445 -7.09 10.63 11.91
N GLU A 446 -6.44 11.80 11.80
CA GLU A 446 -6.29 12.48 10.52
C GLU A 446 -5.41 11.68 9.55
N ALA A 447 -5.80 11.65 8.27
CA ALA A 447 -5.08 10.92 7.23
C ALA A 447 -3.60 11.35 7.09
N THR A 448 -3.29 12.61 7.37
CA THR A 448 -1.92 13.14 7.37
C THR A 448 -1.03 12.45 8.40
N SER A 449 -1.54 12.14 9.60
CA SER A 449 -0.78 11.40 10.63
C SER A 449 -0.44 9.98 10.16
N LEU A 450 -1.37 9.29 9.50
CA LEU A 450 -1.13 7.97 8.90
C LEU A 450 -0.04 8.05 7.83
N ILE A 451 -0.08 9.07 6.99
CA ILE A 451 0.88 9.31 5.90
C ILE A 451 2.27 9.65 6.45
N ASP A 452 2.36 10.49 7.48
CA ASP A 452 3.65 10.82 8.12
C ASP A 452 4.32 9.59 8.74
N ILE A 453 3.55 8.76 9.45
CA ILE A 453 4.02 7.48 10.00
C ILE A 453 4.48 6.54 8.88
N ALA A 454 3.71 6.45 7.80
CA ALA A 454 4.06 5.63 6.64
C ALA A 454 5.30 6.15 5.90
N ALA A 455 5.46 7.46 5.77
CA ALA A 455 6.63 8.07 5.15
C ALA A 455 7.90 7.86 5.98
N ALA A 456 7.82 8.02 7.31
CA ALA A 456 8.94 7.80 8.22
C ALA A 456 9.47 6.37 8.14
N ARG A 457 8.58 5.35 8.16
CA ARG A 457 9.02 3.94 7.99
C ARG A 457 9.37 3.60 6.55
N GLY A 458 8.72 4.23 5.57
CA GLY A 458 8.85 3.94 4.14
C GLY A 458 10.25 4.18 3.57
N LYS A 459 11.07 4.99 4.23
CA LYS A 459 12.48 5.20 3.84
C LYS A 459 13.34 3.94 3.99
N TRP A 460 12.94 3.00 4.86
CA TRP A 460 13.62 1.75 5.13
C TRP A 460 13.14 0.57 4.28
N ILE A 461 12.12 0.80 3.43
CA ILE A 461 11.45 -0.26 2.66
C ILE A 461 11.84 -0.14 1.19
N ASP A 462 12.44 -1.19 0.64
CA ASP A 462 12.81 -1.24 -0.77
C ASP A 462 11.63 -1.51 -1.70
N GLN A 463 10.63 -2.28 -1.28
CA GLN A 463 9.35 -2.39 -1.97
C GLN A 463 8.35 -1.34 -1.45
N SER A 464 7.14 -1.72 -1.02
CA SER A 464 6.14 -0.79 -0.52
C SER A 464 5.43 -1.30 0.74
N GLN A 465 4.36 -0.64 1.12
CA GLN A 465 3.53 -0.95 2.28
C GLN A 465 2.06 -0.79 1.92
N SER A 466 1.22 -1.74 2.36
CA SER A 466 -0.23 -1.69 2.18
C SER A 466 -0.83 -0.68 3.15
N LEU A 467 -0.93 0.58 2.73
CA LEU A 467 -1.42 1.69 3.55
C LEU A 467 -2.89 1.97 3.25
N ASN A 468 -3.77 1.67 4.18
CA ASN A 468 -5.16 2.12 4.14
C ASN A 468 -5.26 3.58 4.57
N ILE A 469 -6.12 4.33 3.89
CA ILE A 469 -6.46 5.72 4.24
C ILE A 469 -7.87 5.73 4.82
N PHE A 470 -8.04 6.34 5.99
CA PHE A 470 -9.32 6.48 6.67
C PHE A 470 -9.77 7.93 6.63
N ILE A 471 -11.00 8.17 6.15
CA ILE A 471 -11.56 9.52 6.05
C ILE A 471 -12.99 9.53 6.57
N GLN A 472 -13.25 10.42 7.53
CA GLN A 472 -14.59 10.68 8.04
C GLN A 472 -15.27 11.77 7.22
N GLY A 473 -16.52 11.53 6.81
CA GLY A 473 -17.35 12.48 6.05
C GLY A 473 -17.10 12.47 4.55
N VAL A 474 -17.79 13.36 3.84
CA VAL A 474 -17.82 13.46 2.37
C VAL A 474 -17.15 14.77 1.95
N SER A 475 -15.84 14.83 1.88
CA SER A 475 -15.12 16.03 1.46
C SER A 475 -14.09 15.71 0.38
N GLY A 476 -14.38 16.18 -0.85
CA GLY A 476 -13.42 16.08 -1.97
C GLY A 476 -12.09 16.78 -1.68
N LYS A 477 -12.11 17.86 -0.88
CA LYS A 477 -10.90 18.56 -0.45
C LYS A 477 -10.04 17.70 0.48
N LYS A 478 -10.63 17.03 1.48
CA LYS A 478 -9.88 16.12 2.37
C LYS A 478 -9.24 14.97 1.60
N LEU A 479 -9.92 14.45 0.57
CA LEU A 479 -9.35 13.43 -0.32
C LEU A 479 -8.17 13.99 -1.10
N ASP A 480 -8.35 15.13 -1.74
CA ASP A 480 -7.28 15.78 -2.51
C ASP A 480 -6.06 16.04 -1.62
N ASP A 481 -6.26 16.69 -0.47
CA ASP A 481 -5.21 17.00 0.49
C ASP A 481 -4.45 15.72 0.91
N ALA A 482 -5.15 14.63 1.22
CA ALA A 482 -4.53 13.37 1.66
C ALA A 482 -3.67 12.72 0.57
N TYR A 483 -4.19 12.57 -0.65
CA TYR A 483 -3.45 11.89 -1.71
C TYR A 483 -2.33 12.75 -2.31
N MET A 484 -2.51 14.06 -2.40
CA MET A 484 -1.44 14.99 -2.75
C MET A 484 -0.33 14.96 -1.69
N TYR A 485 -0.70 14.91 -0.41
CA TYR A 485 0.25 14.79 0.69
C TYR A 485 1.02 13.46 0.64
N ALA A 486 0.33 12.35 0.40
CA ALA A 486 0.98 11.04 0.24
C ALA A 486 2.04 11.04 -0.89
N TRP A 487 1.70 11.63 -2.05
CA TRP A 487 2.64 11.79 -3.15
C TRP A 487 3.81 12.71 -2.77
N SER A 488 3.55 13.86 -2.16
CA SER A 488 4.59 14.83 -1.76
C SER A 488 5.58 14.26 -0.74
N LYS A 489 5.11 13.37 0.15
CA LYS A 489 5.95 12.62 1.11
C LYS A 489 6.71 11.44 0.49
N GLY A 490 6.63 11.24 -0.83
CA GLY A 490 7.36 10.19 -1.55
C GLY A 490 6.87 8.78 -1.31
N LEU A 491 5.61 8.59 -0.91
CA LEU A 491 5.01 7.26 -0.82
C LEU A 491 4.98 6.61 -2.21
N LYS A 492 5.14 5.29 -2.24
CA LYS A 492 5.08 4.48 -3.46
C LYS A 492 3.64 4.10 -3.81
N THR A 493 2.88 3.66 -2.83
CA THR A 493 1.51 3.16 -3.02
C THR A 493 0.62 3.57 -1.85
N THR A 494 -0.69 3.62 -2.12
CA THR A 494 -1.77 3.56 -1.13
C THR A 494 -2.68 2.38 -1.45
N TYR A 495 -3.46 1.92 -0.47
CA TYR A 495 -4.33 0.76 -0.62
C TYR A 495 -5.81 1.18 -0.54
N TYR A 496 -6.61 0.58 0.33
CA TYR A 496 -8.03 0.95 0.44
C TYR A 496 -8.23 2.38 0.97
N LEU A 497 -9.16 3.09 0.35
CA LEU A 497 -9.84 4.18 0.99
C LEU A 497 -10.98 3.61 1.84
N ARG A 498 -10.97 3.91 3.14
CA ARG A 498 -12.04 3.60 4.07
C ARG A 498 -12.77 4.90 4.39
N SER A 499 -14.03 5.00 4.01
CA SER A 499 -14.88 6.16 4.31
C SER A 499 -16.02 5.75 5.24
N MET A 500 -16.35 6.62 6.17
CA MET A 500 -17.52 6.46 7.04
C MET A 500 -18.51 7.59 6.77
N ALA A 501 -19.73 7.22 6.40
CA ALA A 501 -20.80 8.20 6.21
C ALA A 501 -21.14 8.88 7.53
N ALA A 502 -21.59 10.13 7.47
CA ALA A 502 -22.02 10.90 8.64
C ALA A 502 -23.33 10.39 9.28
N THR A 503 -23.98 9.38 8.69
CA THR A 503 -25.26 8.82 9.15
C THR A 503 -25.08 7.96 10.40
N GLN A 504 -25.80 8.28 11.46
CA GLN A 504 -25.94 7.40 12.63
C GLN A 504 -26.82 6.20 12.27
N ILE A 505 -26.33 4.99 12.57
CA ILE A 505 -27.14 3.76 12.48
C ILE A 505 -28.20 3.81 13.58
N GLU A 506 -29.47 3.57 13.24
CA GLU A 506 -30.53 3.41 14.24
C GLU A 506 -30.21 2.25 15.19
N LYS A 507 -30.18 2.55 16.49
CA LYS A 507 -29.83 1.60 17.54
C LYS A 507 -31.10 0.97 18.13
N SER A 508 -31.69 0.02 17.39
CA SER A 508 -32.98 -0.60 17.73
C SER A 508 -32.95 -1.64 18.86
N THR A 509 -31.78 -2.03 19.35
CA THR A 509 -31.62 -3.11 20.34
C THR A 509 -31.23 -2.66 21.75
N LEU A 510 -31.16 -1.36 22.00
CA LEU A 510 -30.79 -0.81 23.31
C LEU A 510 -32.01 -0.21 24.01
N ASP A 511 -32.02 -0.34 25.35
CA ASP A 511 -33.10 0.13 26.20
C ASP A 511 -33.44 1.62 25.96
N ALA A 512 -34.53 1.87 25.25
CA ALA A 512 -34.97 3.20 24.87
C ALA A 512 -35.30 4.11 26.06
N GLN A 513 -35.67 3.54 27.23
CA GLN A 513 -35.96 4.28 28.46
C GLN A 513 -34.68 4.80 29.11
N LYS A 514 -33.61 4.01 29.11
CA LYS A 514 -32.34 4.36 29.76
C LYS A 514 -31.54 5.43 28.97
N TYR A 515 -31.69 5.47 27.63
CA TYR A 515 -30.89 6.33 26.73
C TYR A 515 -31.67 7.43 26.00
N GLY A 516 -32.98 7.62 26.33
CA GLY A 516 -33.76 8.78 25.89
C GLY A 516 -34.20 8.76 24.43
N PHE A 517 -34.43 7.59 23.84
CA PHE A 517 -35.00 7.49 22.48
C PHE A 517 -36.48 7.85 22.51
N THR A 518 -36.82 9.01 22.00
CA THR A 518 -38.20 9.32 21.57
C THR A 518 -38.37 8.77 20.17
N GLN A 519 -39.30 7.81 19.99
CA GLN A 519 -39.81 7.47 18.67
C GLN A 519 -40.38 8.73 18.03
N LYS A 520 -39.66 9.33 17.09
CA LYS A 520 -40.30 10.19 16.09
C LYS A 520 -40.80 9.28 14.97
N ARG A 521 -42.10 9.17 14.89
CA ARG A 521 -42.84 8.59 13.75
C ARG A 521 -42.52 9.32 12.46
#